data_83fdb73c7065c605bc715b9547f151bd
#
_entry.id   83fdb73c7065c605bc715b9547f151bd
#
_cell.length_a   1.000
_cell.length_b   1.000
_cell.length_c   1.000
_cell.angle_alpha   90.00
_cell.angle_beta   90.00
_cell.angle_gamma   90.00
#
_symmetry.space_group_name_H-M   'P 1'
#
loop_
_entity.id
_entity.type
_entity.pdbx_description
1 polymer ?
#
loop_
_entity_poly.entity_id
_entity_poly.type
_entity_poly.pdbx_seq_one_letter_code
_entity_poly.pdbx_strand_id
1 'polypeptide(L)'
;PAKTYSADEMSLEIEVALNSYLNKGQYDPVFEDKISSLSDEGYDNILNQIYNYGQNLEKYKNLYDKFDEEGFRDFFLPHLNSMSKNHTATGETFNKIGKTDILIQDEKGINVFIAECKLWKGESELSKAIDQLLDRYVTWRDEKVALIVFNKDMKKFTELMTKAVEKLKEHPQFDKYIGKRKDSSYQFTFKHPDDSEKII
;
A
#
# COMPACT_ATOMS: atom_id res chain seq x y z
N PRO A 1 -37.51 20.64 10.57
CA PRO A 1 -37.37 21.98 11.10
C PRO A 1 -35.92 22.44 10.88
N ALA A 2 -35.78 23.58 10.17
CA ALA A 2 -34.46 24.19 9.98
C ALA A 2 -33.94 24.70 11.34
N LYS A 3 -32.67 24.40 11.66
CA LYS A 3 -32.01 25.00 12.82
C LYS A 3 -31.87 26.50 12.57
N THR A 4 -32.46 27.30 13.44
CA THR A 4 -32.24 28.75 13.49
C THR A 4 -31.05 28.97 14.45
N TYR A 5 -29.99 29.55 13.93
CA TYR A 5 -28.83 29.98 14.71
C TYR A 5 -29.01 31.43 15.17
N SER A 6 -28.56 31.72 16.38
CA SER A 6 -28.45 33.12 16.82
C SER A 6 -27.30 33.83 16.08
N ALA A 7 -27.32 35.16 16.03
CA ALA A 7 -26.23 35.91 15.40
C ALA A 7 -24.86 35.63 16.04
N ASP A 8 -24.83 35.39 17.35
CA ASP A 8 -23.62 35.09 18.11
C ASP A 8 -23.07 33.68 17.79
N GLU A 9 -23.97 32.68 17.62
CA GLU A 9 -23.57 31.33 17.20
C GLU A 9 -23.02 31.32 15.77
N MET A 10 -23.61 32.06 14.85
CA MET A 10 -23.12 32.22 13.48
C MET A 10 -21.77 32.94 13.45
N SER A 11 -21.58 33.96 14.29
CA SER A 11 -20.32 34.70 14.41
C SER A 11 -19.19 33.79 14.91
N LEU A 12 -19.46 32.96 15.92
CA LEU A 12 -18.52 32.00 16.46
C LEU A 12 -18.15 30.90 15.44
N GLU A 13 -19.12 30.37 14.70
CA GLU A 13 -18.86 29.37 13.67
C GLU A 13 -18.00 29.93 12.51
N ILE A 14 -18.28 31.19 12.11
CA ILE A 14 -17.48 31.88 11.09
C ILE A 14 -16.06 32.12 11.60
N GLU A 15 -15.88 32.53 12.85
CA GLU A 15 -14.57 32.78 13.44
C GLU A 15 -13.74 31.47 13.56
N VAL A 16 -14.38 30.37 13.98
CA VAL A 16 -13.74 29.04 14.04
C VAL A 16 -13.36 28.55 12.63
N ALA A 17 -14.24 28.74 11.65
CA ALA A 17 -13.97 28.37 10.25
C ALA A 17 -12.84 29.23 9.66
N LEU A 18 -12.83 30.54 9.93
CA LEU A 18 -11.81 31.47 9.46
C LEU A 18 -10.46 31.18 10.12
N ASN A 19 -10.43 30.92 11.42
CA ASN A 19 -9.20 30.54 12.13
C ASN A 19 -8.66 29.18 11.65
N SER A 20 -9.55 28.23 11.37
CA SER A 20 -9.17 26.96 10.75
C SER A 20 -8.60 27.13 9.34
N TYR A 21 -9.17 28.05 8.55
CA TYR A 21 -8.69 28.40 7.22
C TYR A 21 -7.37 29.16 7.28
N LEU A 22 -7.24 30.14 8.18
CA LEU A 22 -6.02 30.93 8.39
C LEU A 22 -4.87 30.08 8.97
N ASN A 23 -5.18 29.13 9.86
CA ASN A 23 -4.18 28.21 10.38
C ASN A 23 -3.78 27.12 9.35
N LYS A 24 -4.68 26.77 8.41
CA LYS A 24 -4.30 26.01 7.19
C LYS A 24 -3.48 26.87 6.22
N GLY A 25 -3.61 28.17 6.28
CA GLY A 25 -2.92 29.16 5.44
C GLY A 25 -1.64 29.74 6.04
N GLN A 26 -1.13 29.22 7.15
CA GLN A 26 0.30 29.34 7.48
C GLN A 26 1.09 28.38 6.58
N TYR A 27 1.09 28.76 5.35
CA TYR A 27 1.86 28.22 4.27
C TYR A 27 3.32 28.53 4.58
N ASP A 28 4.05 27.52 5.04
CA ASP A 28 5.50 27.58 5.10
C ASP A 28 6.02 27.19 3.72
N PRO A 29 6.47 28.14 2.88
CA PRO A 29 6.95 27.83 1.53
C PRO A 29 8.15 26.86 1.53
N VAL A 30 8.76 26.61 2.66
CA VAL A 30 9.83 25.60 2.82
C VAL A 30 9.28 24.17 2.79
N PHE A 31 7.95 23.96 2.94
CA PHE A 31 7.33 22.65 2.93
C PHE A 31 6.73 22.22 1.58
N GLU A 32 6.72 23.09 0.57
CA GLU A 32 6.18 22.73 -0.75
C GLU A 32 7.00 21.66 -1.48
N ASP A 33 8.28 21.55 -1.20
CA ASP A 33 9.17 20.59 -1.83
C ASP A 33 9.31 19.25 -1.06
N LYS A 34 8.65 19.11 0.08
CA LYS A 34 8.56 17.77 0.69
C LYS A 34 7.61 16.94 -0.16
N ILE A 35 8.22 16.09 -0.99
CA ILE A 35 7.55 14.92 -1.57
C ILE A 35 6.69 14.32 -0.45
N SER A 36 5.39 14.21 -0.69
CA SER A 36 4.44 13.61 0.25
C SER A 36 4.75 12.12 0.37
N SER A 37 5.82 11.79 1.10
CA SER A 37 6.13 10.42 1.41
C SER A 37 5.17 9.93 2.48
N LEU A 38 4.61 8.77 2.29
CA LEU A 38 3.84 8.08 3.34
C LEU A 38 4.74 7.91 4.57
N SER A 39 4.30 8.36 5.75
CA SER A 39 5.04 8.16 6.99
C SER A 39 5.20 6.64 7.26
N ASP A 40 6.21 6.27 8.04
CA ASP A 40 6.41 4.86 8.42
C ASP A 40 5.18 4.32 9.17
N GLU A 41 4.58 5.13 10.04
CA GLU A 41 3.33 4.77 10.73
C GLU A 41 2.18 4.56 9.75
N GLY A 42 2.03 5.41 8.75
CA GLY A 42 1.01 5.27 7.70
C GLY A 42 1.20 4.00 6.89
N TYR A 43 2.43 3.69 6.50
CA TYR A 43 2.78 2.46 5.81
C TYR A 43 2.47 1.23 6.66
N ASP A 44 2.87 1.23 7.93
CA ASP A 44 2.58 0.16 8.86
C ASP A 44 1.07 -0.04 9.07
N ASN A 45 0.31 1.03 9.12
CA ASN A 45 -1.15 0.98 9.21
C ASN A 45 -1.77 0.31 7.98
N ILE A 46 -1.35 0.68 6.76
CA ILE A 46 -1.82 0.04 5.53
C ILE A 46 -1.51 -1.46 5.55
N LEU A 47 -0.27 -1.84 5.86
CA LEU A 47 0.13 -3.25 5.92
C LEU A 47 -0.62 -4.04 7.00
N ASN A 48 -0.88 -3.44 8.16
CA ASN A 48 -1.68 -4.06 9.20
C ASN A 48 -3.14 -4.28 8.77
N GLN A 49 -3.71 -3.35 8.01
CA GLN A 49 -5.05 -3.51 7.46
C GLN A 49 -5.12 -4.63 6.43
N ILE A 50 -4.16 -4.66 5.50
CA ILE A 50 -4.06 -5.74 4.51
C ILE A 50 -3.95 -7.10 5.24
N TYR A 51 -3.07 -7.19 6.23
CA TYR A 51 -2.86 -8.40 7.01
C TYR A 51 -4.13 -8.86 7.74
N ASN A 52 -4.77 -7.98 8.49
CA ASN A 52 -5.97 -8.29 9.28
C ASN A 52 -7.15 -8.67 8.37
N TYR A 53 -7.29 -7.97 7.24
CA TYR A 53 -8.36 -8.25 6.29
C TYR A 53 -8.13 -9.57 5.57
N GLY A 54 -6.87 -9.90 5.24
CA GLY A 54 -6.47 -11.20 4.73
C GLY A 54 -6.78 -12.33 5.70
N GLN A 55 -6.42 -12.20 6.97
CA GLN A 55 -6.78 -13.18 8.01
C GLN A 55 -8.29 -13.39 8.14
N ASN A 56 -9.09 -12.34 7.96
CA ASN A 56 -10.53 -12.50 7.94
C ASN A 56 -11.00 -13.28 6.72
N LEU A 57 -10.42 -13.03 5.54
CA LEU A 57 -10.75 -13.77 4.32
C LEU A 57 -10.44 -15.27 4.44
N GLU A 58 -9.36 -15.66 5.13
CA GLU A 58 -8.98 -17.06 5.37
C GLU A 58 -10.09 -17.90 6.00
N LYS A 59 -11.02 -17.27 6.74
CA LYS A 59 -12.18 -17.93 7.37
C LYS A 59 -13.27 -18.30 6.36
N TYR A 60 -13.23 -17.77 5.14
CA TYR A 60 -14.30 -17.86 4.14
C TYR A 60 -13.86 -18.59 2.89
N LYS A 61 -13.52 -19.89 3.04
CA LYS A 61 -13.03 -20.72 1.93
C LYS A 61 -13.92 -20.65 0.69
N ASN A 62 -15.24 -20.76 0.85
CA ASN A 62 -16.19 -20.74 -0.26
C ASN A 62 -16.17 -19.40 -1.04
N LEU A 63 -15.67 -18.32 -0.42
CA LEU A 63 -15.50 -17.04 -1.07
C LEU A 63 -14.18 -16.98 -1.83
N TYR A 64 -13.05 -17.22 -1.16
CA TYR A 64 -11.74 -17.05 -1.79
C TYR A 64 -11.39 -18.14 -2.82
N ASP A 65 -12.00 -19.31 -2.74
CA ASP A 65 -11.83 -20.36 -3.77
C ASP A 65 -12.26 -19.90 -5.17
N LYS A 66 -13.18 -18.93 -5.23
CA LYS A 66 -13.67 -18.36 -6.51
C LYS A 66 -12.78 -17.22 -7.03
N PHE A 67 -11.86 -16.71 -6.23
CA PHE A 67 -11.02 -15.58 -6.61
C PHE A 67 -9.83 -16.05 -7.46
N ASP A 68 -9.59 -15.32 -8.52
CA ASP A 68 -8.30 -15.21 -9.19
C ASP A 68 -7.47 -14.05 -8.59
N GLU A 69 -6.38 -13.65 -9.22
CA GLU A 69 -5.54 -12.52 -8.75
C GLU A 69 -6.33 -11.22 -8.68
N GLU A 70 -7.14 -10.95 -9.70
CA GLU A 70 -7.99 -9.75 -9.76
C GLU A 70 -9.06 -9.76 -8.67
N GLY A 71 -9.71 -10.90 -8.45
CA GLY A 71 -10.72 -11.06 -7.40
C GLY A 71 -10.15 -10.85 -5.99
N PHE A 72 -8.92 -11.30 -5.73
CA PHE A 72 -8.24 -11.02 -4.47
C PHE A 72 -7.92 -9.53 -4.33
N ARG A 73 -7.35 -8.91 -5.36
CA ARG A 73 -7.10 -7.45 -5.38
C ARG A 73 -8.37 -6.66 -5.10
N ASP A 74 -9.43 -6.94 -5.85
CA ASP A 74 -10.69 -6.22 -5.76
C ASP A 74 -11.38 -6.39 -4.40
N PHE A 75 -11.09 -7.49 -3.69
CA PHE A 75 -11.56 -7.68 -2.33
C PHE A 75 -10.92 -6.69 -1.34
N PHE A 76 -9.67 -6.31 -1.53
CA PHE A 76 -8.98 -5.36 -0.65
C PHE A 76 -9.30 -3.89 -0.94
N LEU A 77 -9.55 -3.52 -2.19
CA LEU A 77 -9.73 -2.12 -2.60
C LEU A 77 -10.83 -1.37 -1.84
N PRO A 78 -12.06 -1.89 -1.69
CA PRO A 78 -13.11 -1.19 -0.95
C PRO A 78 -12.75 -0.96 0.51
N HIS A 79 -12.04 -1.92 1.13
CA HIS A 79 -11.59 -1.80 2.50
C HIS A 79 -10.54 -0.70 2.65
N LEU A 80 -9.52 -0.69 1.80
CA LEU A 80 -8.48 0.34 1.80
C LEU A 80 -9.07 1.72 1.56
N ASN A 81 -10.01 1.86 0.62
CA ASN A 81 -10.69 3.13 0.34
C ASN A 81 -11.54 3.62 1.52
N SER A 82 -12.22 2.72 2.23
CA SER A 82 -13.05 3.10 3.38
C SER A 82 -12.24 3.67 4.55
N MET A 83 -10.96 3.38 4.62
CA MET A 83 -10.08 3.78 5.71
C MET A 83 -9.30 5.06 5.42
N SER A 84 -9.23 5.46 4.18
CA SER A 84 -8.47 6.64 3.77
C SER A 84 -9.39 7.85 3.65
N LYS A 85 -9.13 8.88 4.45
CA LYS A 85 -9.81 10.18 4.28
C LYS A 85 -9.18 11.02 3.17
N ASN A 86 -7.89 10.82 2.91
CA ASN A 86 -7.07 11.70 2.07
C ASN A 86 -6.31 10.95 0.95
N HIS A 87 -6.57 9.64 0.78
CA HIS A 87 -5.89 8.83 -0.23
C HIS A 87 -6.93 8.01 -1.00
N THR A 88 -6.70 7.77 -2.26
CA THR A 88 -7.55 6.93 -3.09
C THR A 88 -6.78 5.68 -3.47
N ALA A 89 -7.27 4.52 -3.04
CA ALA A 89 -6.77 3.24 -3.49
C ALA A 89 -7.48 2.85 -4.80
N THR A 90 -6.73 2.57 -5.82
CA THR A 90 -7.21 2.14 -7.12
C THR A 90 -6.56 0.83 -7.54
N GLY A 91 -7.29 0.03 -8.32
CA GLY A 91 -6.79 -1.18 -8.96
C GLY A 91 -6.49 -0.94 -10.43
N GLU A 92 -5.62 -1.77 -11.01
CA GLU A 92 -5.24 -1.71 -12.43
C GLU A 92 -4.85 -0.32 -12.95
N THR A 93 -4.32 0.52 -12.10
CA THR A 93 -3.88 1.85 -12.49
C THR A 93 -2.55 1.76 -13.23
N PHE A 94 -2.44 2.49 -14.35
CA PHE A 94 -1.19 2.57 -15.07
C PHE A 94 -0.18 3.37 -14.27
N ASN A 95 0.98 2.74 -14.01
CA ASN A 95 2.13 3.39 -13.42
C ASN A 95 3.37 3.06 -14.26
N LYS A 96 4.29 4.00 -14.44
CA LYS A 96 5.53 3.87 -15.22
C LYS A 96 5.32 3.13 -16.57
N ILE A 97 5.36 1.81 -16.59
CA ILE A 97 5.32 0.99 -17.83
C ILE A 97 4.16 -0.03 -17.81
N GLY A 98 3.41 -0.14 -16.72
CA GLY A 98 2.40 -1.20 -16.58
C GLY A 98 1.24 -0.84 -15.68
N LYS A 99 0.39 -1.82 -15.43
CA LYS A 99 -0.71 -1.74 -14.47
C LYS A 99 -0.25 -2.25 -13.12
N THR A 100 -0.48 -1.49 -12.10
CA THR A 100 -0.27 -1.85 -10.70
C THR A 100 -1.54 -2.47 -10.13
N ASP A 101 -1.43 -3.52 -9.33
CA ASP A 101 -2.61 -4.16 -8.75
C ASP A 101 -3.27 -3.28 -7.68
N ILE A 102 -2.50 -2.69 -6.78
CA ILE A 102 -2.99 -1.73 -5.81
C ILE A 102 -2.09 -0.50 -5.82
N LEU A 103 -2.69 0.66 -6.04
CA LEU A 103 -2.02 1.95 -5.99
C LEU A 103 -2.79 2.87 -5.04
N ILE A 104 -2.10 3.43 -4.06
CA ILE A 104 -2.65 4.48 -3.21
C ILE A 104 -1.91 5.77 -3.54
N GLN A 105 -2.68 6.81 -3.85
CA GLN A 105 -2.18 8.14 -4.17
C GLN A 105 -2.69 9.16 -3.15
N ASP A 106 -1.93 10.22 -2.94
CA ASP A 106 -2.37 11.37 -2.18
C ASP A 106 -3.32 12.28 -3.00
N GLU A 107 -3.79 13.36 -2.41
CA GLU A 107 -4.70 14.33 -3.05
C GLU A 107 -4.09 15.01 -4.29
N LYS A 108 -2.76 14.98 -4.43
CA LYS A 108 -2.01 15.55 -5.57
C LYS A 108 -1.73 14.51 -6.66
N GLY A 109 -2.16 13.26 -6.47
CA GLY A 109 -1.92 12.15 -7.40
C GLY A 109 -0.50 11.58 -7.31
N ILE A 110 0.22 11.84 -6.21
CA ILE A 110 1.55 11.28 -5.96
C ILE A 110 1.38 9.88 -5.35
N ASN A 111 2.11 8.90 -5.87
CA ASN A 111 2.09 7.55 -5.33
C ASN A 111 2.64 7.55 -3.90
N VAL A 112 1.88 7.01 -2.97
CA VAL A 112 2.29 6.86 -1.58
C VAL A 112 2.47 5.40 -1.19
N PHE A 113 1.80 4.47 -1.90
CA PHE A 113 1.92 3.03 -1.68
C PHE A 113 1.60 2.27 -2.97
N ILE A 114 2.42 1.27 -3.26
CA ILE A 114 2.27 0.39 -4.43
C ILE A 114 2.28 -1.05 -3.94
N ALA A 115 1.35 -1.87 -4.41
CA ALA A 115 1.39 -3.30 -4.15
C ALA A 115 1.09 -4.13 -5.40
N GLU A 116 1.78 -5.26 -5.49
CA GLU A 116 1.54 -6.32 -6.44
C GLU A 116 0.85 -7.49 -5.72
N CYS A 117 -0.18 -8.05 -6.32
CA CYS A 117 -0.93 -9.20 -5.84
C CYS A 117 -0.59 -10.43 -6.68
N LYS A 118 -0.28 -11.55 -6.06
CA LYS A 118 0.09 -12.78 -6.77
C LYS A 118 -0.52 -14.02 -6.15
N LEU A 119 -1.09 -14.89 -6.98
CA LEU A 119 -1.35 -16.25 -6.57
C LEU A 119 -0.04 -17.05 -6.53
N TRP A 120 0.18 -17.76 -5.43
CA TRP A 120 1.33 -18.66 -5.33
C TRP A 120 1.26 -19.78 -6.36
N LYS A 121 2.19 -19.75 -7.30
CA LYS A 121 2.39 -20.80 -8.33
C LYS A 121 3.83 -21.32 -8.34
N GLY A 122 4.56 -21.07 -7.26
CA GLY A 122 5.95 -21.49 -7.11
C GLY A 122 6.95 -20.30 -7.11
N GLU A 123 8.21 -20.63 -6.86
CA GLU A 123 9.28 -19.66 -6.65
C GLU A 123 9.61 -18.82 -7.89
N SER A 124 9.47 -19.42 -9.10
CA SER A 124 9.73 -18.68 -10.35
C SER A 124 8.71 -17.57 -10.60
N GLU A 125 7.45 -17.80 -10.26
CA GLU A 125 6.40 -16.78 -10.40
C GLU A 125 6.57 -15.67 -9.33
N LEU A 126 7.06 -16.02 -8.14
CA LEU A 126 7.40 -15.04 -7.12
C LEU A 126 8.54 -14.10 -7.59
N SER A 127 9.59 -14.66 -8.23
CA SER A 127 10.66 -13.84 -8.80
C SER A 127 10.14 -12.87 -9.84
N LYS A 128 9.30 -13.35 -10.77
CA LYS A 128 8.69 -12.47 -11.78
C LYS A 128 7.83 -11.36 -11.16
N ALA A 129 7.16 -11.66 -10.05
CA ALA A 129 6.35 -10.66 -9.36
C ALA A 129 7.21 -9.55 -8.74
N ILE A 130 8.37 -9.89 -8.18
CA ILE A 130 9.34 -8.90 -7.69
C ILE A 130 9.92 -8.09 -8.85
N ASP A 131 10.36 -8.74 -9.94
CA ASP A 131 10.81 -8.04 -11.15
C ASP A 131 9.73 -7.05 -11.65
N GLN A 132 8.47 -7.50 -11.69
CA GLN A 132 7.35 -6.69 -12.11
C GLN A 132 7.14 -5.48 -11.19
N LEU A 133 7.17 -5.69 -9.87
CA LEU A 133 7.01 -4.63 -8.88
C LEU A 133 8.13 -3.59 -9.00
N LEU A 134 9.38 -4.02 -9.01
CA LEU A 134 10.53 -3.12 -8.98
C LEU A 134 10.79 -2.45 -10.34
N ASP A 135 10.74 -3.19 -11.45
CA ASP A 135 11.13 -2.67 -12.76
C ASP A 135 10.02 -1.88 -13.45
N ARG A 136 8.76 -2.28 -13.22
CA ARG A 136 7.64 -1.71 -13.98
C ARG A 136 6.86 -0.66 -13.24
N TYR A 137 6.67 -0.83 -11.92
CA TYR A 137 5.73 0.00 -11.17
C TYR A 137 6.41 1.06 -10.33
N VAL A 138 7.59 0.78 -9.79
CA VAL A 138 8.31 1.70 -8.94
C VAL A 138 9.02 2.76 -9.78
N THR A 139 8.86 4.01 -9.37
CA THR A 139 9.65 5.15 -9.86
C THR A 139 10.72 5.50 -8.83
N TRP A 140 11.70 6.30 -9.21
CA TRP A 140 12.76 6.73 -8.28
C TRP A 140 12.23 7.40 -6.99
N ARG A 141 11.00 7.93 -7.03
CA ARG A 141 10.38 8.59 -5.88
C ARG A 141 9.63 7.65 -4.95
N ASP A 142 9.31 6.45 -5.40
CA ASP A 142 8.57 5.47 -4.62
C ASP A 142 9.51 4.72 -3.66
N GLU A 143 9.10 4.59 -2.40
CA GLU A 143 9.92 3.98 -1.35
C GLU A 143 9.21 2.84 -0.62
N LYS A 144 7.88 2.81 -0.69
CA LYS A 144 7.04 1.93 0.12
C LYS A 144 6.16 1.08 -0.76
N VAL A 145 6.52 -0.19 -0.82
CA VAL A 145 5.87 -1.17 -1.69
C VAL A 145 5.48 -2.42 -0.91
N ALA A 146 4.60 -3.23 -1.46
CA ALA A 146 4.29 -4.54 -0.92
C ALA A 146 4.10 -5.58 -2.03
N LEU A 147 4.48 -6.82 -1.74
CA LEU A 147 4.09 -7.99 -2.50
C LEU A 147 3.12 -8.81 -1.64
N ILE A 148 1.90 -8.99 -2.14
CA ILE A 148 0.84 -9.72 -1.46
C ILE A 148 0.68 -11.07 -2.16
N VAL A 149 1.02 -12.16 -1.46
CA VAL A 149 0.98 -13.50 -2.01
C VAL A 149 -0.18 -14.28 -1.43
N PHE A 150 -1.10 -14.71 -2.30
CA PHE A 150 -2.24 -15.53 -1.93
C PHE A 150 -1.96 -17.00 -2.20
N ASN A 151 -2.23 -17.85 -1.21
CA ASN A 151 -2.10 -19.30 -1.35
C ASN A 151 -3.46 -19.98 -1.30
N LYS A 152 -3.82 -20.70 -2.37
CA LYS A 152 -5.05 -21.51 -2.44
C LYS A 152 -4.76 -23.01 -2.33
N ASP A 153 -3.68 -23.47 -2.91
CA ASP A 153 -3.48 -24.88 -3.25
C ASP A 153 -2.41 -25.58 -2.41
N MET A 154 -1.38 -24.85 -1.97
CA MET A 154 -0.27 -25.44 -1.22
C MET A 154 -0.65 -25.66 0.26
N LYS A 155 -0.73 -26.93 0.67
CA LYS A 155 -1.13 -27.30 2.04
C LYS A 155 -0.07 -27.01 3.10
N LYS A 156 1.21 -27.07 2.73
CA LYS A 156 2.34 -26.83 3.64
C LYS A 156 2.71 -25.35 3.66
N PHE A 157 1.87 -24.55 4.29
CA PHE A 157 2.04 -23.09 4.28
C PHE A 157 3.37 -22.61 4.89
N THR A 158 3.86 -23.27 5.95
CA THR A 158 5.18 -22.96 6.53
C THR A 158 6.31 -23.17 5.52
N GLU A 159 6.25 -24.25 4.72
CA GLU A 159 7.23 -24.51 3.66
C GLU A 159 7.16 -23.43 2.56
N LEU A 160 5.95 -23.01 2.18
CA LEU A 160 5.75 -21.91 1.24
C LEU A 160 6.43 -20.63 1.74
N MET A 161 6.16 -20.25 2.99
CA MET A 161 6.75 -19.03 3.58
C MET A 161 8.29 -19.09 3.59
N THR A 162 8.88 -20.23 3.94
CA THR A 162 10.34 -20.41 3.91
C THR A 162 10.89 -20.24 2.49
N LYS A 163 10.29 -20.91 1.51
CA LYS A 163 10.68 -20.80 0.10
C LYS A 163 10.56 -19.37 -0.43
N ALA A 164 9.47 -18.69 -0.08
CA ALA A 164 9.28 -17.30 -0.49
C ALA A 164 10.37 -16.39 0.07
N VAL A 165 10.66 -16.49 1.36
CA VAL A 165 11.72 -15.70 2.01
C VAL A 165 13.09 -15.94 1.39
N GLU A 166 13.46 -17.22 1.18
CA GLU A 166 14.76 -17.55 0.58
C GLU A 166 14.82 -17.06 -0.87
N LYS A 167 13.74 -17.21 -1.64
CA LYS A 167 13.70 -16.74 -3.03
C LYS A 167 13.86 -15.24 -3.16
N LEU A 168 13.27 -14.46 -2.24
CA LEU A 168 13.43 -13.00 -2.22
C LEU A 168 14.87 -12.58 -1.92
N LYS A 169 15.59 -13.32 -1.08
CA LYS A 169 17.01 -13.07 -0.78
C LYS A 169 17.95 -13.36 -1.95
N GLU A 170 17.53 -14.22 -2.89
CA GLU A 170 18.30 -14.52 -4.10
C GLU A 170 18.16 -13.47 -5.20
N HIS A 171 17.27 -12.49 -5.04
CA HIS A 171 17.00 -11.50 -6.07
C HIS A 171 18.20 -10.56 -6.29
N PRO A 172 18.53 -10.18 -7.54
CA PRO A 172 19.69 -9.32 -7.83
C PRO A 172 19.67 -7.96 -7.11
N GLN A 173 18.49 -7.35 -6.94
CA GLN A 173 18.32 -6.10 -6.22
C GLN A 173 18.15 -6.27 -4.70
N PHE A 174 18.17 -7.50 -4.17
CA PHE A 174 18.06 -7.70 -2.73
C PHE A 174 19.17 -6.95 -1.99
N ASP A 175 18.78 -6.19 -0.96
CA ASP A 175 19.70 -5.49 -0.08
C ASP A 175 19.76 -6.17 1.29
N LYS A 176 18.63 -6.20 2.00
CA LYS A 176 18.63 -6.72 3.36
C LYS A 176 17.28 -7.35 3.74
N TYR A 177 17.35 -8.41 4.54
CA TYR A 177 16.22 -8.95 5.29
C TYR A 177 16.12 -8.24 6.64
N ILE A 178 15.06 -7.48 6.86
CA ILE A 178 14.85 -6.72 8.10
C ILE A 178 14.30 -7.63 9.19
N GLY A 179 13.32 -8.48 8.84
CA GLY A 179 12.74 -9.40 9.81
C GLY A 179 11.30 -9.82 9.50
N LYS A 180 10.79 -10.60 10.43
CA LYS A 180 9.38 -11.02 10.43
C LYS A 180 8.54 -9.97 11.16
N ARG A 181 7.53 -9.41 10.48
CA ARG A 181 6.61 -8.42 11.08
C ARG A 181 5.41 -9.08 11.80
N LYS A 182 4.81 -10.09 11.16
CA LYS A 182 3.67 -10.89 11.64
C LYS A 182 3.89 -12.36 11.25
N ASP A 183 2.96 -13.24 11.55
CA ASP A 183 3.12 -14.68 11.30
C ASP A 183 3.39 -15.02 9.83
N SER A 184 2.79 -14.30 8.89
CA SER A 184 2.98 -14.45 7.44
C SER A 184 3.39 -13.13 6.76
N SER A 185 3.99 -12.19 7.49
CA SER A 185 4.44 -10.91 6.95
C SER A 185 5.91 -10.68 7.28
N TYR A 186 6.69 -10.33 6.26
CA TYR A 186 8.14 -10.17 6.33
C TYR A 186 8.54 -8.84 5.71
N GLN A 187 9.65 -8.28 6.16
CA GLN A 187 10.18 -7.02 5.66
C GLN A 187 11.57 -7.20 5.10
N PHE A 188 11.78 -6.61 3.94
CA PHE A 188 13.04 -6.58 3.19
C PHE A 188 13.32 -5.18 2.72
N THR A 189 14.56 -4.93 2.35
CA THR A 189 14.93 -3.79 1.52
C THR A 189 15.53 -4.28 0.21
N PHE A 190 15.26 -3.49 -0.85
CA PHE A 190 15.78 -3.73 -2.19
C PHE A 190 16.42 -2.45 -2.72
N LYS A 191 17.41 -2.58 -3.57
CA LYS A 191 17.99 -1.47 -4.32
C LYS A 191 17.08 -1.11 -5.48
N HIS A 192 16.95 0.18 -5.74
CA HIS A 192 16.20 0.63 -6.92
C HIS A 192 16.89 0.13 -8.21
N PRO A 193 16.16 -0.37 -9.22
CA PRO A 193 16.77 -0.91 -10.45
C PRO A 193 17.64 0.11 -11.19
N ASP A 194 17.23 1.37 -11.22
CA ASP A 194 17.92 2.45 -11.96
C ASP A 194 18.92 3.23 -11.07
N ASP A 195 18.98 2.95 -9.74
CA ASP A 195 19.84 3.69 -8.80
C ASP A 195 20.16 2.84 -7.57
N SER A 196 21.33 2.26 -7.54
CA SER A 196 21.76 1.34 -6.47
C SER A 196 21.96 2.01 -5.09
N GLU A 197 22.02 3.33 -5.03
CA GLU A 197 22.09 4.08 -3.77
C GLU A 197 20.69 4.32 -3.17
N LYS A 198 19.64 4.20 -3.98
CA LYS A 198 18.27 4.33 -3.56
C LYS A 198 17.73 2.99 -3.05
N ILE A 199 17.21 3.00 -1.83
CA ILE A 199 16.61 1.83 -1.16
C ILE A 199 15.07 1.96 -1.17
N ILE A 200 14.43 0.83 -1.45
CA ILE A 200 12.98 0.62 -1.45
C ILE A 200 12.62 -0.34 -0.34
#